data_dbdfa6249b748040a8b5137e0492e25e
#
_entry.id   dbdfa6249b748040a8b5137e0492e25e
#
_cell.length_a   1.000
_cell.length_b   1.000
_cell.length_c   1.000
_cell.angle_alpha   90.00
_cell.angle_beta   90.00
_cell.angle_gamma   90.00
#
_symmetry.space_group_name_H-M   'P 1'
#
loop_
_entity.id
_entity.type
_entity.pdbx_description
1 polymer ?
#
loop_
_entity_poly.entity_id
_entity_poly.type
_entity_poly.pdbx_seq_one_letter_code
_entity_poly.pdbx_strand_id
1 'polypeptide(L)'
;LSSVLELFPNVPKTLLREHYRCHPKIIEFCNKKFYENQLIVHTEYTDKRQPLVVYRTAQGNHARERMNQRQIDIIKQEIIPKEKLENVDLGIVTPYRNQTNELQKTFQGTSIKADTVDKFQGRENEVIILSTVDNEISDFTDNPNRLNVAVSRAVEQLILVVNGNENEKDSNISDLIKYIEYNNFSIVQSELNSIFDLLYKGYEEERAKIIRKSGKVSVFDSENLMFGLIKEVLADEKFLKYDALLQFPIRRLIKDFSKLDEQETIYASNPLTHVDFLIYNKLGKVPILGIE
;
A
#
# COMPACT_ATOMS: atom_id res chain seq x y z
N LEU A 1 20.64 -7.16 -15.83
CA LEU A 1 21.14 -8.55 -15.82
C LEU A 1 20.27 -9.44 -16.71
N SER A 2 18.93 -9.43 -16.58
CA SER A 2 18.02 -10.24 -17.39
C SER A 2 18.24 -10.07 -18.89
N SER A 3 18.35 -8.83 -19.37
CA SER A 3 18.59 -8.51 -20.79
C SER A 3 19.94 -9.05 -21.31
N VAL A 4 20.98 -9.04 -20.47
CA VAL A 4 22.29 -9.61 -20.85
C VAL A 4 22.21 -11.13 -20.95
N LEU A 5 21.48 -11.77 -20.03
CA LEU A 5 21.32 -13.22 -20.02
C LEU A 5 20.42 -13.73 -21.15
N GLU A 6 19.46 -12.92 -21.61
CA GLU A 6 18.63 -13.20 -22.78
C GLU A 6 19.42 -13.11 -24.07
N LEU A 7 20.27 -12.07 -24.20
CA LEU A 7 21.13 -11.87 -25.39
C LEU A 7 22.28 -12.86 -25.45
N PHE A 8 22.79 -13.30 -24.31
CA PHE A 8 23.95 -14.19 -24.21
C PHE A 8 23.67 -15.37 -23.29
N PRO A 9 22.86 -16.36 -23.70
CA PRO A 9 22.43 -17.47 -22.84
C PRO A 9 23.59 -18.38 -22.36
N ASN A 10 24.71 -18.40 -23.06
CA ASN A 10 25.88 -19.23 -22.76
C ASN A 10 26.98 -18.52 -21.95
N VAL A 11 26.72 -17.30 -21.46
CA VAL A 11 27.71 -16.60 -20.61
C VAL A 11 27.92 -17.35 -19.31
N PRO A 12 29.19 -17.60 -18.90
CA PRO A 12 29.49 -18.19 -17.60
C PRO A 12 28.87 -17.38 -16.48
N LYS A 13 28.10 -18.05 -15.60
CA LYS A 13 27.44 -17.45 -14.44
C LYS A 13 28.12 -17.95 -13.18
N THR A 14 28.58 -17.03 -12.35
CA THR A 14 29.12 -17.34 -11.01
C THR A 14 28.21 -16.71 -9.97
N LEU A 15 27.63 -17.53 -9.12
CA LEU A 15 26.91 -17.06 -7.95
C LEU A 15 27.91 -16.83 -6.81
N LEU A 16 27.94 -15.60 -6.28
CA LEU A 16 28.65 -15.30 -5.05
C LEU A 16 27.82 -15.83 -3.88
N ARG A 17 28.27 -16.90 -3.24
CA ARG A 17 27.49 -17.61 -2.22
C ARG A 17 27.71 -17.10 -0.82
N GLU A 18 28.84 -16.50 -0.53
CA GLU A 18 29.20 -16.06 0.81
C GLU A 18 28.47 -14.78 1.18
N HIS A 19 27.85 -14.77 2.37
CA HIS A 19 27.08 -13.64 2.88
C HIS A 19 27.60 -13.21 4.25
N TYR A 20 27.98 -11.93 4.40
CA TYR A 20 28.64 -11.36 5.57
C TYR A 20 27.90 -10.15 6.16
N ARG A 21 26.66 -9.89 5.77
CA ARG A 21 25.98 -8.63 6.08
C ARG A 21 24.82 -8.79 7.06
N CYS A 22 23.77 -9.45 6.61
CA CYS A 22 22.51 -9.48 7.32
C CYS A 22 22.52 -10.46 8.46
N HIS A 23 21.73 -10.19 9.50
CA HIS A 23 21.42 -11.16 10.52
C HIS A 23 20.97 -12.49 9.87
N PRO A 24 21.42 -13.67 10.38
CA PRO A 24 21.13 -14.97 9.77
C PRO A 24 19.66 -15.21 9.47
N LYS A 25 18.75 -14.83 10.36
CA LYS A 25 17.31 -14.99 10.16
C LYS A 25 16.71 -14.12 9.04
N ILE A 26 17.30 -12.95 8.77
CA ILE A 26 16.88 -12.08 7.69
C ILE A 26 17.27 -12.70 6.35
N ILE A 27 18.54 -13.06 6.21
CA ILE A 27 19.05 -13.58 4.94
C ILE A 27 18.57 -15.02 4.67
N GLU A 28 18.23 -15.79 5.69
CA GLU A 28 17.67 -17.14 5.55
C GLU A 28 16.38 -17.14 4.73
N PHE A 29 15.51 -16.13 4.90
CA PHE A 29 14.33 -15.96 4.06
C PHE A 29 14.72 -15.78 2.57
N CYS A 30 15.64 -14.86 2.30
CA CYS A 30 16.12 -14.64 0.93
C CYS A 30 16.77 -15.90 0.36
N ASN A 31 17.57 -16.60 1.15
CA ASN A 31 18.25 -17.82 0.76
C ASN A 31 17.27 -18.92 0.32
N LYS A 32 16.24 -19.15 1.13
CA LYS A 32 15.18 -20.13 0.82
C LYS A 32 14.34 -19.71 -0.39
N LYS A 33 13.98 -18.43 -0.48
CA LYS A 33 13.02 -17.94 -1.47
C LYS A 33 13.65 -17.66 -2.85
N PHE A 34 14.89 -17.15 -2.89
CA PHE A 34 15.48 -16.58 -4.11
C PHE A 34 16.82 -17.22 -4.51
N TYR A 35 17.47 -17.98 -3.63
CA TYR A 35 18.80 -18.54 -3.86
C TYR A 35 18.87 -20.07 -3.69
N GLU A 36 17.73 -20.75 -3.61
CA GLU A 36 17.64 -22.23 -3.52
C GLU A 36 18.50 -22.82 -2.40
N ASN A 37 18.66 -22.10 -1.27
CA ASN A 37 19.53 -22.43 -0.15
C ASN A 37 21.04 -22.51 -0.49
N GLN A 38 21.49 -21.81 -1.52
CA GLN A 38 22.88 -21.86 -1.95
C GLN A 38 23.81 -20.85 -1.25
N LEU A 39 23.25 -19.89 -0.50
CA LEU A 39 24.05 -18.93 0.24
C LEU A 39 24.68 -19.57 1.49
N ILE A 40 25.96 -19.26 1.72
CA ILE A 40 26.72 -19.61 2.92
C ILE A 40 26.74 -18.37 3.81
N VAL A 41 26.07 -18.44 4.96
CA VAL A 41 25.93 -17.30 5.87
C VAL A 41 27.06 -17.35 6.90
N HIS A 42 27.87 -16.29 6.92
CA HIS A 42 29.01 -16.13 7.85
C HIS A 42 28.74 -15.12 8.97
N THR A 43 27.56 -14.52 8.99
CA THR A 43 27.16 -13.60 10.06
C THR A 43 26.76 -14.37 11.31
N GLU A 44 27.11 -13.82 12.47
CA GLU A 44 26.74 -14.39 13.77
C GLU A 44 25.36 -13.89 14.22
N TYR A 45 24.73 -14.65 15.10
CA TYR A 45 23.50 -14.19 15.76
C TYR A 45 23.82 -13.07 16.74
N THR A 46 23.03 -12.00 16.67
CA THR A 46 23.05 -10.94 17.68
C THR A 46 21.66 -10.86 18.31
N ASP A 47 21.61 -10.82 19.64
CA ASP A 47 20.34 -10.69 20.38
C ASP A 47 20.01 -9.22 20.71
N LYS A 48 20.62 -8.28 20.01
CA LYS A 48 20.40 -6.85 20.25
C LYS A 48 18.98 -6.43 19.93
N ARG A 49 18.43 -6.97 18.82
CA ARG A 49 17.09 -6.67 18.31
C ARG A 49 16.43 -7.92 17.76
N GLN A 50 15.10 -7.93 17.77
CA GLN A 50 14.36 -8.95 17.03
C GLN A 50 14.61 -8.73 15.52
N PRO A 51 15.15 -9.72 14.79
CA PRO A 51 15.62 -9.49 13.42
C PRO A 51 14.52 -9.17 12.41
N LEU A 52 13.30 -9.64 12.68
CA LEU A 52 12.15 -9.47 11.79
C LEU A 52 10.91 -9.09 12.61
N VAL A 53 10.23 -8.04 12.21
CA VAL A 53 8.97 -7.57 12.83
C VAL A 53 7.99 -7.14 11.74
N VAL A 54 6.71 -7.44 11.92
CA VAL A 54 5.64 -6.93 11.06
C VAL A 54 4.78 -5.95 11.84
N TYR A 55 4.53 -4.79 11.27
CA TYR A 55 3.49 -3.86 11.70
C TYR A 55 2.35 -3.85 10.71
N ARG A 56 1.16 -4.21 11.16
CA ARG A 56 -0.08 -4.15 10.37
C ARG A 56 -0.85 -2.89 10.71
N THR A 57 -1.20 -2.11 9.70
CA THR A 57 -2.13 -0.98 9.88
C THR A 57 -3.56 -1.49 10.02
N ALA A 58 -4.49 -0.63 10.45
CA ALA A 58 -5.90 -0.94 10.32
C ALA A 58 -6.24 -1.29 8.86
N GLN A 59 -7.12 -2.29 8.68
CA GLN A 59 -7.62 -2.65 7.36
C GLN A 59 -8.35 -1.47 6.71
N GLY A 60 -8.29 -1.37 5.40
CA GLY A 60 -9.00 -0.35 4.64
C GLY A 60 -8.19 0.20 3.46
N ASN A 61 -8.80 1.13 2.72
CA ASN A 61 -8.22 1.77 1.54
C ASN A 61 -7.51 3.07 1.94
N HIS A 62 -6.33 2.97 2.54
CA HIS A 62 -5.55 4.12 3.02
C HIS A 62 -4.53 4.63 1.99
N ALA A 63 -4.20 3.82 0.98
CA ALA A 63 -3.30 4.23 -0.09
C ALA A 63 -4.06 4.99 -1.17
N ARG A 64 -3.54 6.18 -1.54
CA ARG A 64 -4.02 6.99 -2.66
C ARG A 64 -2.81 7.48 -3.46
N GLU A 65 -2.89 7.46 -4.78
CA GLU A 65 -1.82 7.95 -5.66
C GLU A 65 -0.44 7.34 -5.35
N ARG A 66 -0.38 6.06 -4.97
CA ARG A 66 0.86 5.37 -4.58
C ARG A 66 1.55 5.99 -3.35
N MET A 67 0.76 6.52 -2.43
CA MET A 67 1.17 7.05 -1.14
C MET A 67 0.16 6.58 -0.08
N ASN A 68 0.65 6.25 1.11
CA ASN A 68 -0.14 5.80 2.25
C ASN A 68 0.29 6.56 3.50
N GLN A 69 -0.46 7.62 3.81
CA GLN A 69 -0.18 8.47 4.95
C GLN A 69 -0.23 7.69 6.26
N ARG A 70 -1.13 6.70 6.37
CA ARG A 70 -1.25 5.87 7.56
C ARG A 70 0.06 5.14 7.89
N GLN A 71 0.73 4.57 6.88
CA GLN A 71 2.02 3.91 7.09
C GLN A 71 3.11 4.90 7.52
N ILE A 72 3.10 6.14 7.00
CA ILE A 72 4.03 7.20 7.42
C ILE A 72 3.80 7.56 8.89
N ASP A 73 2.53 7.75 9.29
CA ASP A 73 2.17 8.11 10.66
C ASP A 73 2.56 7.01 11.65
N ILE A 74 2.31 5.75 11.31
CA ILE A 74 2.71 4.59 12.13
C ILE A 74 4.23 4.52 12.27
N ILE A 75 4.98 4.71 11.18
CA ILE A 75 6.45 4.73 11.24
C ILE A 75 6.93 5.79 12.23
N LYS A 76 6.38 7.01 12.12
CA LYS A 76 6.81 8.16 12.93
C LYS A 76 6.36 8.07 14.39
N GLN A 77 5.10 7.72 14.63
CA GLN A 77 4.46 7.86 15.95
C GLN A 77 4.51 6.57 16.77
N GLU A 78 4.66 5.43 16.11
CA GLU A 78 4.58 4.12 16.77
C GLU A 78 5.88 3.32 16.63
N ILE A 79 6.36 3.06 15.41
CA ILE A 79 7.49 2.18 15.18
C ILE A 79 8.78 2.77 15.75
N ILE A 80 9.13 4.00 15.37
CA ILE A 80 10.39 4.63 15.81
C ILE A 80 10.48 4.67 17.33
N PRO A 81 9.47 5.11 18.09
CA PRO A 81 9.52 5.11 19.56
C PRO A 81 9.49 3.70 20.17
N LYS A 82 8.62 2.80 19.74
CA LYS A 82 8.47 1.45 20.30
C LYS A 82 9.75 0.61 20.09
N GLU A 83 10.32 0.68 18.90
CA GLU A 83 11.56 -0.04 18.55
C GLU A 83 12.84 0.71 18.94
N LYS A 84 12.73 1.92 19.53
CA LYS A 84 13.86 2.77 20.01
C LYS A 84 14.86 3.07 18.89
N LEU A 85 14.37 3.63 17.79
CA LEU A 85 15.13 3.85 16.56
C LEU A 85 15.67 5.28 16.40
N GLU A 86 15.51 6.17 17.37
CA GLU A 86 15.86 7.58 17.26
C GLU A 86 17.36 7.82 17.00
N ASN A 87 18.23 6.94 17.51
CA ASN A 87 19.67 7.04 17.40
C ASN A 87 20.31 5.84 16.66
N VAL A 88 19.54 5.21 15.78
CA VAL A 88 19.96 4.04 15.00
C VAL A 88 20.20 4.44 13.57
N ASP A 89 21.10 3.78 12.85
CA ASP A 89 21.25 3.94 11.41
C ASP A 89 20.04 3.31 10.70
N LEU A 90 19.01 4.16 10.48
CA LEU A 90 17.70 3.78 10.01
C LEU A 90 17.51 4.15 8.54
N GLY A 91 17.15 3.16 7.74
CA GLY A 91 16.69 3.33 6.37
C GLY A 91 15.20 3.02 6.23
N ILE A 92 14.46 3.83 5.47
CA ILE A 92 13.07 3.55 5.11
C ILE A 92 13.02 3.31 3.61
N VAL A 93 12.52 2.15 3.23
CA VAL A 93 12.48 1.69 1.83
C VAL A 93 11.04 1.49 1.41
N THR A 94 10.70 1.94 0.20
CA THR A 94 9.35 1.81 -0.34
C THR A 94 9.39 1.57 -1.85
N PRO A 95 8.37 0.93 -2.46
CA PRO A 95 8.34 0.73 -3.91
C PRO A 95 8.03 2.02 -4.69
N TYR A 96 7.41 3.03 -4.07
CA TYR A 96 6.86 4.18 -4.78
C TYR A 96 7.52 5.51 -4.45
N ARG A 97 7.75 6.32 -5.50
CA ARG A 97 8.38 7.64 -5.37
C ARG A 97 7.52 8.62 -4.57
N ASN A 98 6.19 8.59 -4.72
CA ASN A 98 5.31 9.49 -3.98
C ASN A 98 5.42 9.26 -2.46
N GLN A 99 5.43 8.00 -2.04
CA GLN A 99 5.69 7.63 -0.65
C GLN A 99 7.07 8.10 -0.18
N THR A 100 8.10 7.89 -1.02
CA THR A 100 9.46 8.36 -0.71
C THR A 100 9.52 9.86 -0.48
N ASN A 101 8.91 10.65 -1.37
CA ASN A 101 8.90 12.11 -1.27
C ASN A 101 8.27 12.58 0.03
N GLU A 102 7.16 11.97 0.44
CA GLU A 102 6.46 12.35 1.68
C GLU A 102 7.24 11.91 2.93
N LEU A 103 7.85 10.72 2.90
CA LEU A 103 8.77 10.27 3.95
C LEU A 103 9.97 11.22 4.09
N GLN A 104 10.59 11.65 3.00
CA GLN A 104 11.71 12.59 3.02
C GLN A 104 11.30 13.96 3.61
N LYS A 105 10.11 14.46 3.31
CA LYS A 105 9.58 15.68 3.95
C LYS A 105 9.33 15.47 5.45
N THR A 106 8.68 14.34 5.80
CA THR A 106 8.34 14.01 7.19
C THR A 106 9.56 13.89 8.10
N PHE A 107 10.66 13.37 7.57
CA PHE A 107 11.92 13.14 8.29
C PHE A 107 13.02 14.14 7.91
N GLN A 108 12.65 15.27 7.29
CA GLN A 108 13.60 16.33 6.97
C GLN A 108 14.32 16.85 8.23
N GLY A 109 15.65 16.95 8.16
CA GLY A 109 16.49 17.39 9.29
C GLY A 109 16.87 16.27 10.27
N THR A 110 16.46 15.02 10.02
CA THR A 110 16.91 13.85 10.77
C THR A 110 17.99 13.07 10.01
N SER A 111 18.63 12.09 10.68
CA SER A 111 19.57 11.15 10.05
C SER A 111 18.89 10.05 9.23
N ILE A 112 17.56 9.94 9.30
CA ILE A 112 16.75 8.89 8.64
C ILE A 112 16.79 9.07 7.12
N LYS A 113 17.14 7.99 6.42
CA LYS A 113 17.21 8.00 4.94
C LYS A 113 16.01 7.26 4.38
N ALA A 114 15.20 7.94 3.57
CA ALA A 114 14.09 7.34 2.85
C ALA A 114 14.35 7.36 1.34
N ASP A 115 14.21 6.22 0.67
CA ASP A 115 14.32 6.14 -0.81
C ASP A 115 13.53 4.94 -1.36
N THR A 116 13.42 4.90 -2.70
CA THR A 116 12.85 3.73 -3.36
C THR A 116 13.80 2.53 -3.30
N VAL A 117 13.23 1.31 -3.39
CA VAL A 117 14.02 0.06 -3.40
C VAL A 117 15.16 0.12 -4.41
N ASP A 118 14.88 0.60 -5.63
CA ASP A 118 15.86 0.64 -6.72
C ASP A 118 17.04 1.58 -6.41
N LYS A 119 16.80 2.71 -5.73
CA LYS A 119 17.84 3.66 -5.32
C LYS A 119 18.56 3.24 -4.04
N PHE A 120 17.99 2.35 -3.26
CA PHE A 120 18.62 1.76 -2.09
C PHE A 120 19.63 0.65 -2.45
N GLN A 121 19.69 0.26 -3.72
CA GLN A 121 20.65 -0.74 -4.18
C GLN A 121 22.09 -0.27 -3.88
N GLY A 122 22.87 -1.13 -3.22
CA GLY A 122 24.27 -0.83 -2.80
C GLY A 122 24.40 -0.13 -1.45
N ARG A 123 23.31 0.29 -0.82
CA ARG A 123 23.29 0.84 0.55
C ARG A 123 22.88 -0.25 1.55
N GLU A 124 23.20 -0.04 2.81
CA GLU A 124 22.80 -0.87 3.94
C GLU A 124 22.56 0.01 5.16
N ASN A 125 21.70 -0.41 6.06
CA ASN A 125 21.47 0.26 7.34
C ASN A 125 21.30 -0.81 8.43
N GLU A 126 21.59 -0.44 9.67
CA GLU A 126 21.38 -1.32 10.82
C GLU A 126 19.93 -1.80 10.87
N VAL A 127 18.98 -0.88 10.72
CA VAL A 127 17.56 -1.18 10.64
C VAL A 127 16.96 -0.68 9.32
N ILE A 128 16.16 -1.52 8.69
CA ILE A 128 15.36 -1.16 7.51
C ILE A 128 13.88 -1.26 7.85
N ILE A 129 13.13 -0.22 7.54
CA ILE A 129 11.67 -0.25 7.51
C ILE A 129 11.23 -0.35 6.05
N LEU A 130 10.54 -1.42 5.69
CA LEU A 130 9.94 -1.62 4.37
C LEU A 130 8.46 -1.25 4.42
N SER A 131 8.09 -0.12 3.82
CA SER A 131 6.70 0.34 3.67
C SER A 131 6.14 -0.13 2.35
N THR A 132 5.13 -1.01 2.37
CA THR A 132 4.54 -1.61 1.16
C THR A 132 3.59 -0.67 0.42
N VAL A 133 2.99 0.28 1.12
CA VAL A 133 2.07 1.32 0.61
C VAL A 133 0.70 0.77 0.20
N ASP A 134 0.66 -0.24 -0.66
CA ASP A 134 -0.54 -0.72 -1.34
C ASP A 134 -1.66 -1.13 -0.37
N ASN A 135 -2.90 -0.89 -0.77
CA ASN A 135 -4.09 -1.42 -0.07
C ASN A 135 -4.22 -2.93 -0.27
N GLU A 136 -4.04 -3.38 -1.50
CA GLU A 136 -3.86 -4.78 -1.89
C GLU A 136 -2.49 -4.88 -2.57
N ILE A 137 -1.71 -5.90 -2.21
CA ILE A 137 -0.36 -6.07 -2.74
C ILE A 137 -0.40 -6.22 -4.26
N SER A 138 0.21 -5.28 -4.97
CA SER A 138 0.32 -5.29 -6.43
C SER A 138 1.54 -6.08 -6.90
N ASP A 139 1.54 -6.55 -8.16
CA ASP A 139 2.70 -7.21 -8.78
C ASP A 139 3.95 -6.32 -8.78
N PHE A 140 3.77 -5.00 -8.77
CA PHE A 140 4.88 -4.05 -8.70
C PHE A 140 5.56 -4.08 -7.32
N THR A 141 4.78 -4.09 -6.25
CA THR A 141 5.27 -4.16 -4.87
C THR A 141 5.79 -5.56 -4.55
N ASP A 142 5.14 -6.61 -5.07
CA ASP A 142 5.48 -8.01 -4.84
C ASP A 142 6.63 -8.53 -5.73
N ASN A 143 7.28 -7.66 -6.49
CA ASN A 143 8.36 -8.07 -7.38
C ASN A 143 9.49 -8.77 -6.58
N PRO A 144 9.83 -10.05 -6.90
CA PRO A 144 10.77 -10.85 -6.12
C PRO A 144 12.18 -10.23 -6.04
N ASN A 145 12.64 -9.59 -7.12
CA ASN A 145 13.95 -8.96 -7.14
C ASN A 145 13.99 -7.73 -6.23
N ARG A 146 12.93 -6.93 -6.21
CA ARG A 146 12.81 -5.76 -5.31
C ARG A 146 12.70 -6.19 -3.86
N LEU A 147 11.88 -7.19 -3.57
CA LEU A 147 11.76 -7.71 -2.22
C LEU A 147 13.10 -8.26 -1.70
N ASN A 148 13.80 -9.05 -2.53
CA ASN A 148 15.12 -9.55 -2.18
C ASN A 148 16.11 -8.41 -1.90
N VAL A 149 16.13 -7.36 -2.74
CA VAL A 149 16.96 -6.17 -2.50
C VAL A 149 16.56 -5.49 -1.21
N ALA A 150 15.29 -5.23 -0.97
CA ALA A 150 14.83 -4.52 0.22
C ALA A 150 15.17 -5.27 1.52
N VAL A 151 14.89 -6.58 1.57
CA VAL A 151 15.16 -7.43 2.74
C VAL A 151 16.65 -7.50 3.01
N SER A 152 17.49 -7.70 1.98
CA SER A 152 18.94 -7.83 2.12
C SER A 152 19.68 -6.52 2.41
N ARG A 153 18.97 -5.39 2.60
CA ARG A 153 19.55 -4.11 3.07
C ARG A 153 19.64 -4.00 4.59
N ALA A 154 18.85 -4.79 5.31
CA ALA A 154 18.81 -4.78 6.75
C ALA A 154 19.96 -5.59 7.34
N VAL A 155 20.80 -4.95 8.17
CA VAL A 155 21.92 -5.61 8.86
C VAL A 155 21.42 -6.37 10.07
N GLU A 156 20.74 -5.71 11.01
CA GLU A 156 20.29 -6.29 12.28
C GLU A 156 18.78 -6.52 12.35
N GLN A 157 17.97 -5.61 11.79
CA GLN A 157 16.51 -5.71 11.86
C GLN A 157 15.82 -5.24 10.58
N LEU A 158 14.84 -6.01 10.11
CA LEU A 158 13.87 -5.61 9.11
C LEU A 158 12.50 -5.46 9.76
N ILE A 159 11.89 -4.30 9.58
CA ILE A 159 10.52 -4.03 10.00
C ILE A 159 9.65 -3.89 8.74
N LEU A 160 8.72 -4.79 8.56
CA LEU A 160 7.78 -4.79 7.45
C LEU A 160 6.50 -4.06 7.86
N VAL A 161 6.11 -3.02 7.12
CA VAL A 161 4.85 -2.29 7.35
C VAL A 161 3.89 -2.61 6.21
N VAL A 162 2.76 -3.22 6.57
CA VAL A 162 1.74 -3.68 5.63
C VAL A 162 0.36 -3.13 6.01
N ASN A 163 -0.51 -3.11 5.03
CA ASN A 163 -1.94 -2.87 5.21
C ASN A 163 -2.60 -4.19 5.63
N GLY A 164 -3.41 -4.28 6.63
CA GLY A 164 -4.02 -5.53 7.10
C GLY A 164 -4.81 -6.37 6.06
N ASN A 165 -4.78 -6.00 4.79
CA ASN A 165 -5.44 -6.71 3.67
C ASN A 165 -4.53 -7.73 2.96
N GLU A 166 -3.26 -7.88 3.35
CA GLU A 166 -2.25 -8.68 2.63
C GLU A 166 -2.52 -10.20 2.59
N ASN A 167 -3.40 -10.70 3.44
CA ASN A 167 -3.71 -12.14 3.55
C ASN A 167 -4.64 -12.67 2.44
N GLU A 168 -5.17 -11.82 1.58
CA GLU A 168 -6.16 -12.20 0.57
C GLU A 168 -5.56 -12.89 -0.67
N LYS A 169 -4.24 -12.77 -0.89
CA LYS A 169 -3.54 -13.37 -2.05
C LYS A 169 -2.22 -14.01 -1.65
N ASP A 170 -1.87 -15.11 -2.29
CA ASP A 170 -0.52 -15.64 -2.22
C ASP A 170 0.44 -14.68 -2.93
N SER A 171 1.46 -14.20 -2.19
CA SER A 171 2.45 -13.25 -2.66
C SER A 171 3.78 -13.47 -1.97
N ASN A 172 4.87 -12.91 -2.52
CA ASN A 172 6.19 -12.98 -1.88
C ASN A 172 6.20 -12.26 -0.52
N ILE A 173 5.44 -11.17 -0.39
CA ILE A 173 5.25 -10.46 0.89
C ILE A 173 4.46 -11.33 1.87
N SER A 174 3.41 -12.02 1.43
CA SER A 174 2.67 -12.99 2.25
C SER A 174 3.58 -14.11 2.75
N ASP A 175 4.47 -14.62 1.90
CA ASP A 175 5.44 -15.65 2.29
C ASP A 175 6.46 -15.12 3.32
N LEU A 176 6.87 -13.84 3.20
CA LEU A 176 7.73 -13.21 4.22
C LEU A 176 6.99 -13.10 5.56
N ILE A 177 5.72 -12.72 5.55
CA ILE A 177 4.90 -12.65 6.78
C ILE A 177 4.75 -14.04 7.40
N LYS A 178 4.41 -15.07 6.60
CA LYS A 178 4.32 -16.47 7.06
C LYS A 178 5.65 -16.97 7.63
N TYR A 179 6.77 -16.59 7.03
CA TYR A 179 8.10 -16.92 7.53
C TYR A 179 8.38 -16.26 8.88
N ILE A 180 8.00 -14.98 9.05
CA ILE A 180 8.12 -14.24 10.31
C ILE A 180 7.28 -14.92 11.39
N GLU A 181 6.03 -15.26 11.09
CA GLU A 181 5.12 -15.95 11.99
C GLU A 181 5.65 -17.34 12.39
N TYR A 182 6.11 -18.13 11.42
CA TYR A 182 6.67 -19.46 11.65
C TYR A 182 7.89 -19.45 12.60
N ASN A 183 8.70 -18.41 12.53
CA ASN A 183 9.86 -18.22 13.41
C ASN A 183 9.50 -17.57 14.75
N ASN A 184 8.22 -17.40 15.09
CA ASN A 184 7.71 -16.75 16.30
C ASN A 184 8.21 -15.31 16.50
N PHE A 185 8.45 -14.57 15.43
CA PHE A 185 8.76 -13.16 15.49
C PHE A 185 7.48 -12.33 15.58
N SER A 186 7.60 -11.07 16.02
CA SER A 186 6.46 -10.22 16.36
C SER A 186 5.66 -9.79 15.14
N ILE A 187 4.35 -9.96 15.24
CA ILE A 187 3.36 -9.35 14.34
C ILE A 187 2.52 -8.40 15.19
N VAL A 188 2.74 -7.11 15.02
CA VAL A 188 2.15 -6.03 15.82
C VAL A 188 0.98 -5.44 15.05
N GLN A 189 -0.19 -5.38 15.68
CA GLN A 189 -1.29 -4.59 15.17
C GLN A 189 -1.09 -3.14 15.63
N SER A 190 -1.09 -2.20 14.67
CA SER A 190 -0.96 -0.79 15.00
C SER A 190 -2.15 -0.32 15.84
N GLU A 191 -1.87 0.48 16.85
CA GLU A 191 -2.87 1.15 17.68
C GLU A 191 -3.33 2.47 17.07
N LEU A 192 -2.65 2.93 16.02
CA LEU A 192 -2.96 4.19 15.35
C LEU A 192 -4.19 4.03 14.46
N ASN A 193 -5.33 4.38 15.00
CA ASN A 193 -6.61 4.37 14.32
C ASN A 193 -7.17 5.80 14.21
N SER A 194 -7.81 6.12 13.09
CA SER A 194 -8.63 7.33 12.99
C SER A 194 -10.00 7.08 13.62
N ILE A 195 -10.72 8.18 13.93
CA ILE A 195 -12.10 8.06 14.37
C ILE A 195 -12.97 7.34 13.32
N PHE A 196 -12.64 7.49 12.06
CA PHE A 196 -13.32 6.78 10.96
C PHE A 196 -13.06 5.27 11.00
N ASP A 197 -11.81 4.83 11.29
CA ASP A 197 -11.51 3.40 11.42
C ASP A 197 -12.31 2.76 12.54
N LEU A 198 -12.44 3.46 13.68
CA LEU A 198 -13.25 3.00 14.82
C LEU A 198 -14.74 2.92 14.47
N LEU A 199 -15.26 3.94 13.79
CA LEU A 199 -16.63 3.94 13.29
C LEU A 199 -16.85 2.81 12.26
N TYR A 200 -15.94 2.67 11.30
CA TYR A 200 -15.99 1.60 10.30
C TYR A 200 -16.00 0.21 10.95
N LYS A 201 -15.16 -0.02 11.95
CA LYS A 201 -15.12 -1.28 12.69
C LYS A 201 -16.41 -1.52 13.49
N GLY A 202 -16.94 -0.48 14.12
CA GLY A 202 -18.19 -0.56 14.90
C GLY A 202 -19.43 -0.91 14.06
N TYR A 203 -19.41 -0.58 12.77
CA TYR A 203 -20.53 -0.84 11.86
C TYR A 203 -20.21 -1.88 10.78
N GLU A 204 -19.22 -2.74 10.99
CA GLU A 204 -18.76 -3.72 10.00
C GLU A 204 -19.87 -4.65 9.50
N GLU A 205 -20.69 -5.18 10.43
CA GLU A 205 -21.82 -6.04 10.07
C GLU A 205 -22.89 -5.33 9.26
N GLU A 206 -23.23 -4.08 9.63
CA GLU A 206 -24.22 -3.29 8.90
C GLU A 206 -23.71 -2.90 7.50
N ARG A 207 -22.44 -2.55 7.40
CA ARG A 207 -21.79 -2.30 6.12
C ARG A 207 -21.84 -3.52 5.20
N ALA A 208 -21.49 -4.69 5.74
CA ALA A 208 -21.54 -5.95 4.98
C ALA A 208 -22.95 -6.28 4.49
N LYS A 209 -24.00 -6.00 5.30
CA LYS A 209 -25.40 -6.15 4.89
C LYS A 209 -25.77 -5.22 3.73
N ILE A 210 -25.36 -3.95 3.80
CA ILE A 210 -25.65 -2.96 2.74
C ILE A 210 -24.95 -3.36 1.44
N ILE A 211 -23.65 -3.70 1.49
CA ILE A 211 -22.90 -4.12 0.30
C ILE A 211 -23.49 -5.40 -0.31
N ARG A 212 -23.89 -6.37 0.50
CA ARG A 212 -24.55 -7.59 -0.01
C ARG A 212 -25.87 -7.31 -0.70
N LYS A 213 -26.63 -6.33 -0.19
CA LYS A 213 -27.96 -5.95 -0.74
C LYS A 213 -27.82 -5.13 -2.04
N SER A 214 -26.86 -4.22 -2.12
CA SER A 214 -26.65 -3.33 -3.26
C SER A 214 -25.76 -3.91 -4.37
N GLY A 215 -24.99 -4.96 -4.07
CA GLY A 215 -23.98 -5.51 -4.97
C GLY A 215 -22.70 -4.68 -4.98
N LYS A 216 -21.60 -5.29 -5.44
CA LYS A 216 -20.30 -4.62 -5.58
C LYS A 216 -20.24 -3.94 -6.94
N VAL A 217 -20.28 -2.61 -6.99
CA VAL A 217 -20.29 -1.78 -8.20
C VAL A 217 -18.99 -1.02 -8.41
N SER A 218 -18.16 -0.92 -7.37
CA SER A 218 -16.84 -0.29 -7.38
C SER A 218 -15.82 -1.14 -6.65
N VAL A 219 -14.53 -0.87 -6.92
CA VAL A 219 -13.39 -1.44 -6.18
C VAL A 219 -13.35 -0.90 -4.75
N PHE A 220 -13.84 0.32 -4.52
CA PHE A 220 -13.81 1.01 -3.24
C PHE A 220 -15.08 0.73 -2.42
N ASP A 221 -14.90 0.23 -1.20
CA ASP A 221 -16.04 -0.08 -0.31
C ASP A 221 -16.83 1.16 0.10
N SER A 222 -16.19 2.32 0.23
CA SER A 222 -16.86 3.60 0.49
C SER A 222 -17.88 3.97 -0.60
N GLU A 223 -17.49 3.79 -1.87
CA GLU A 223 -18.39 4.02 -3.01
C GLU A 223 -19.53 3.00 -3.03
N ASN A 224 -19.25 1.72 -2.74
CA ASN A 224 -20.27 0.68 -2.66
C ASN A 224 -21.30 0.98 -1.56
N LEU A 225 -20.83 1.43 -0.39
CA LEU A 225 -21.71 1.82 0.73
C LEU A 225 -22.57 3.03 0.39
N MET A 226 -21.95 4.09 -0.17
CA MET A 226 -22.67 5.30 -0.55
C MET A 226 -23.71 4.99 -1.64
N PHE A 227 -23.34 4.18 -2.63
CA PHE A 227 -24.31 3.76 -3.67
C PHE A 227 -25.47 2.98 -3.08
N GLY A 228 -25.21 2.07 -2.13
CA GLY A 228 -26.24 1.33 -1.39
C GLY A 228 -27.20 2.25 -0.65
N LEU A 229 -26.67 3.24 0.07
CA LEU A 229 -27.48 4.25 0.75
C LEU A 229 -28.31 5.11 -0.22
N ILE A 230 -27.72 5.57 -1.31
CA ILE A 230 -28.43 6.32 -2.35
C ILE A 230 -29.59 5.48 -2.90
N LYS A 231 -29.36 4.21 -3.21
CA LYS A 231 -30.42 3.31 -3.74
C LYS A 231 -31.52 3.08 -2.70
N GLU A 232 -31.19 2.98 -1.44
CA GLU A 232 -32.17 2.83 -0.36
C GLU A 232 -33.04 4.08 -0.20
N VAL A 233 -32.43 5.27 -0.23
CA VAL A 233 -33.16 6.55 -0.23
C VAL A 233 -34.04 6.69 -1.46
N LEU A 234 -33.54 6.34 -2.66
CA LEU A 234 -34.29 6.42 -3.91
C LEU A 234 -35.42 5.37 -4.03
N ALA A 235 -35.47 4.38 -3.14
CA ALA A 235 -36.56 3.41 -3.05
C ALA A 235 -37.81 3.97 -2.31
N ASP A 236 -37.70 5.10 -1.60
CA ASP A 236 -38.83 5.80 -1.00
C ASP A 236 -39.80 6.29 -2.09
N GLU A 237 -41.11 6.20 -1.84
CA GLU A 237 -42.18 6.60 -2.80
C GLU A 237 -41.99 8.02 -3.37
N LYS A 238 -41.46 8.94 -2.55
CA LYS A 238 -41.19 10.34 -2.93
C LYS A 238 -40.11 10.47 -4.02
N PHE A 239 -39.21 9.50 -4.09
CA PHE A 239 -38.00 9.54 -4.95
C PHE A 239 -38.02 8.53 -6.10
N LEU A 240 -39.07 7.73 -6.25
CA LEU A 240 -39.19 6.68 -7.29
C LEU A 240 -38.92 7.17 -8.74
N LYS A 241 -39.12 8.45 -8.99
CA LYS A 241 -38.87 9.08 -10.31
C LYS A 241 -37.39 9.34 -10.58
N TYR A 242 -36.51 9.16 -9.60
CA TYR A 242 -35.06 9.36 -9.72
C TYR A 242 -34.31 8.05 -9.74
N ASP A 243 -33.10 8.09 -10.26
CA ASP A 243 -32.13 7.00 -10.21
C ASP A 243 -30.72 7.56 -10.13
N ALA A 244 -29.73 6.70 -9.84
CA ALA A 244 -28.34 7.09 -9.68
C ALA A 244 -27.43 6.34 -10.63
N LEU A 245 -26.41 7.04 -11.14
CA LEU A 245 -25.29 6.50 -11.92
C LEU A 245 -23.99 6.74 -11.16
N LEU A 246 -23.03 5.82 -11.27
CA LEU A 246 -21.68 5.97 -10.75
C LEU A 246 -20.76 6.58 -11.81
N GLN A 247 -19.74 7.32 -11.32
CA GLN A 247 -18.59 7.77 -12.11
C GLN A 247 -19.00 8.42 -13.43
N PHE A 248 -19.92 9.38 -13.36
CA PHE A 248 -20.44 10.02 -14.55
C PHE A 248 -19.51 11.14 -15.03
N PRO A 249 -19.03 11.10 -16.31
CA PRO A 249 -18.07 12.07 -16.81
C PRO A 249 -18.61 13.51 -16.78
N ILE A 250 -17.87 14.44 -16.14
CA ILE A 250 -18.26 15.86 -16.00
C ILE A 250 -18.50 16.50 -17.35
N ARG A 251 -17.68 16.19 -18.36
CA ARG A 251 -17.84 16.72 -19.73
C ARG A 251 -19.22 16.49 -20.35
N ARG A 252 -19.98 15.50 -19.88
CA ARG A 252 -21.35 15.22 -20.36
C ARG A 252 -22.42 16.03 -19.61
N LEU A 253 -22.08 16.63 -18.48
CA LEU A 253 -22.97 17.49 -17.71
C LEU A 253 -22.93 18.93 -18.20
N ILE A 254 -21.79 19.37 -18.73
CA ILE A 254 -21.55 20.75 -19.17
C ILE A 254 -22.07 20.89 -20.61
N LYS A 255 -23.05 21.75 -20.79
CA LYS A 255 -23.63 22.03 -22.10
C LYS A 255 -22.92 23.15 -22.87
N ASP A 256 -22.25 24.04 -22.14
CA ASP A 256 -21.63 25.24 -22.69
C ASP A 256 -20.28 25.48 -22.01
N PHE A 257 -19.22 25.09 -22.68
CA PHE A 257 -17.84 25.27 -22.21
C PHE A 257 -17.34 26.73 -22.29
N SER A 258 -18.04 27.60 -23.04
CA SER A 258 -17.64 28.99 -23.17
C SER A 258 -17.79 29.80 -21.86
N LYS A 259 -18.47 29.23 -20.88
CA LYS A 259 -18.66 29.82 -19.54
C LYS A 259 -17.58 29.44 -18.53
N LEU A 260 -16.66 28.57 -18.91
CA LEU A 260 -15.59 28.08 -18.08
C LEU A 260 -14.29 28.85 -18.38
N ASP A 261 -13.46 29.02 -17.39
CA ASP A 261 -12.09 29.50 -17.59
C ASP A 261 -11.21 28.40 -18.25
N GLU A 262 -9.95 28.75 -18.54
CA GLU A 262 -9.03 27.84 -19.22
C GLU A 262 -8.71 26.59 -18.37
N GLN A 263 -8.53 26.76 -17.06
CA GLN A 263 -8.23 25.65 -16.13
C GLN A 263 -9.46 24.77 -15.92
N GLU A 264 -10.62 25.36 -15.75
CA GLU A 264 -11.90 24.64 -15.64
C GLU A 264 -12.21 23.85 -16.92
N THR A 265 -11.91 24.46 -18.09
CA THR A 265 -12.10 23.79 -19.38
C THR A 265 -11.20 22.57 -19.53
N ILE A 266 -9.92 22.69 -19.16
CA ILE A 266 -8.96 21.54 -19.17
C ILE A 266 -9.45 20.42 -18.24
N TYR A 267 -9.84 20.78 -17.00
CA TYR A 267 -10.33 19.83 -16.02
C TYR A 267 -11.62 19.12 -16.49
N ALA A 268 -12.60 19.89 -16.94
CA ALA A 268 -13.90 19.37 -17.37
C ALA A 268 -13.83 18.56 -18.68
N SER A 269 -12.86 18.85 -19.55
CA SER A 269 -12.65 18.13 -20.82
C SER A 269 -11.94 16.81 -20.62
N ASN A 270 -11.26 16.60 -19.49
CA ASN A 270 -10.54 15.38 -19.21
C ASN A 270 -11.50 14.18 -19.12
N PRO A 271 -11.32 13.12 -19.92
CA PRO A 271 -12.18 11.93 -19.91
C PRO A 271 -12.27 11.21 -18.56
N LEU A 272 -11.23 11.36 -17.73
CA LEU A 272 -11.13 10.72 -16.42
C LEU A 272 -11.80 11.53 -15.31
N THR A 273 -12.16 12.79 -15.57
CA THR A 273 -12.85 13.61 -14.59
C THR A 273 -14.34 13.27 -14.56
N HIS A 274 -14.82 12.84 -13.41
CA HIS A 274 -16.21 12.39 -13.22
C HIS A 274 -16.72 12.84 -11.85
N VAL A 275 -18.02 12.89 -11.68
CA VAL A 275 -18.66 12.92 -10.36
C VAL A 275 -18.86 11.48 -9.89
N ASP A 276 -18.65 11.22 -8.61
CA ASP A 276 -18.77 9.87 -8.05
C ASP A 276 -20.18 9.32 -8.23
N PHE A 277 -21.21 10.13 -7.96
CA PHE A 277 -22.59 9.74 -8.14
C PHE A 277 -23.39 10.86 -8.80
N LEU A 278 -24.19 10.50 -9.82
CA LEU A 278 -25.12 11.40 -10.48
C LEU A 278 -26.55 10.93 -10.26
N ILE A 279 -27.35 11.73 -9.56
CA ILE A 279 -28.81 11.51 -9.43
C ILE A 279 -29.51 12.20 -10.58
N TYR A 280 -30.38 11.49 -11.28
CA TYR A 280 -31.09 11.99 -12.45
C TYR A 280 -32.57 11.56 -12.48
N ASN A 281 -33.38 12.30 -13.17
CA ASN A 281 -34.80 11.93 -13.43
C ASN A 281 -34.88 10.80 -14.46
N LYS A 282 -35.58 9.71 -14.13
CA LYS A 282 -35.69 8.51 -15.01
C LYS A 282 -36.33 8.80 -16.35
N LEU A 283 -37.36 9.64 -16.39
CA LEU A 283 -38.12 9.91 -17.61
C LEU A 283 -37.37 10.89 -18.53
N GLY A 284 -37.00 12.04 -17.99
CA GLY A 284 -36.35 13.11 -18.77
C GLY A 284 -34.84 12.98 -18.90
N LYS A 285 -34.21 12.04 -18.22
CA LYS A 285 -32.74 11.90 -18.13
C LYS A 285 -32.01 13.20 -17.71
N VAL A 286 -32.72 14.05 -16.96
CA VAL A 286 -32.21 15.34 -16.50
C VAL A 286 -31.39 15.13 -15.24
N PRO A 287 -30.12 15.56 -15.21
CA PRO A 287 -29.31 15.59 -14.01
C PRO A 287 -29.95 16.48 -12.93
N ILE A 288 -29.95 16.00 -11.69
CA ILE A 288 -30.54 16.71 -10.55
C ILE A 288 -29.49 17.06 -9.53
N LEU A 289 -28.59 16.11 -9.19
CA LEU A 289 -27.58 16.28 -8.15
C LEU A 289 -26.35 15.46 -8.52
N GLY A 290 -25.16 16.09 -8.46
CA GLY A 290 -23.87 15.43 -8.43
C GLY A 290 -23.37 15.32 -6.99
N ILE A 291 -22.79 14.19 -6.64
CA ILE A 291 -22.17 13.92 -5.32
C ILE A 291 -20.74 13.49 -5.60
N GLU A 292 -19.81 14.10 -4.85
CA GLU A 292 -18.38 13.86 -4.84
C GLU A 292 -17.94 13.35 -3.46
#